data_0907e22b79a242fdc1ba5b09e1f914e6
#
_entry.id   0907e22b79a242fdc1ba5b09e1f914e6
#
_cell.length_a   1.000
_cell.length_b   1.000
_cell.length_c   1.000
_cell.angle_alpha   90.00
_cell.angle_beta   90.00
_cell.angle_gamma   90.00
#
_symmetry.space_group_name_H-M   'P 1'
#
loop_
_entity.id
_entity.type
_entity.pdbx_description
1 polymer ?
#
loop_
_entity_poly.entity_id
_entity_poly.type
_entity_poly.pdbx_seq_one_letter_code
_entity_poly.pdbx_strand_id
1 'polypeptide(L)'
;MTENLDYLLVKKVIGVILAGGQSRRFGGGDKFLKKLNGKLLIDHVVDRVRSQTGDLIINSNSDAVLFKTQSLPIVPDSIQGYAGPLAGVLTGMEWVLKNKPESQWIATFPSDAPFIPLDCVKKMQLRAEKEKADIVCAASGGRKHPVCALWRVDLASDLRKAMLNEEMRKIDLWTARHRLSIVEFPNEPYDFFFNINRPGDLERAEEIAQFNAIKP
;
A
#
# COMPACT_ATOMS: atom_id res chain seq x y z
N MET A 1 3.83 -5.09 -29.18
CA MET A 1 2.43 -4.71 -28.84
C MET A 1 2.06 -4.98 -27.39
N THR A 2 2.57 -6.01 -26.74
CA THR A 2 2.32 -6.35 -25.32
C THR A 2 2.88 -5.34 -24.33
N GLU A 3 4.10 -4.82 -24.51
CA GLU A 3 4.72 -3.83 -23.61
C GLU A 3 3.96 -2.50 -23.54
N ASN A 4 3.32 -2.08 -24.62
CA ASN A 4 2.57 -0.83 -24.66
C ASN A 4 1.22 -0.95 -23.93
N LEU A 5 0.62 -2.14 -23.91
CA LEU A 5 -0.62 -2.43 -23.17
C LEU A 5 -0.36 -2.51 -21.67
N ASP A 6 0.73 -3.17 -21.26
CA ASP A 6 1.18 -3.28 -19.87
C ASP A 6 1.46 -1.88 -19.27
N TYR A 7 2.12 -1.00 -20.02
CA TYR A 7 2.40 0.37 -19.62
C TYR A 7 1.12 1.22 -19.46
N LEU A 8 0.12 1.02 -20.31
CA LEU A 8 -1.16 1.73 -20.23
C LEU A 8 -2.03 1.25 -19.06
N LEU A 9 -1.97 -0.03 -18.71
CA LEU A 9 -2.70 -0.59 -17.56
C LEU A 9 -2.15 -0.02 -16.26
N VAL A 10 -0.85 -0.05 -16.06
CA VAL A 10 -0.17 0.46 -14.85
C VAL A 10 -0.47 1.93 -14.62
N LYS A 11 -0.50 2.76 -15.66
CA LYS A 11 -0.81 4.21 -15.54
C LYS A 11 -2.21 4.54 -15.05
N LYS A 12 -3.15 3.59 -15.09
CA LYS A 12 -4.53 3.77 -14.61
C LYS A 12 -4.71 3.41 -13.13
N VAL A 13 -3.66 3.00 -12.46
CA VAL A 13 -3.69 2.70 -11.02
C VAL A 13 -3.00 3.83 -10.26
N ILE A 14 -3.67 4.38 -9.26
CA ILE A 14 -3.08 5.37 -8.37
C ILE A 14 -2.54 4.65 -7.13
N GLY A 15 -1.26 4.89 -6.82
CA GLY A 15 -0.64 4.35 -5.62
C GLY A 15 -0.98 5.19 -4.38
N VAL A 16 -1.22 4.53 -3.27
CA VAL A 16 -1.49 5.15 -1.97
C VAL A 16 -0.58 4.53 -0.92
N ILE A 17 0.42 5.28 -0.46
CA ILE A 17 1.26 4.84 0.65
C ILE A 17 0.56 5.18 1.96
N LEU A 18 0.22 4.17 2.75
CA LEU A 18 -0.43 4.34 4.04
C LEU A 18 0.65 4.59 5.11
N ALA A 19 0.86 5.88 5.41
CA ALA A 19 1.83 6.35 6.40
C ALA A 19 1.14 6.83 7.69
N GLY A 20 -0.01 6.26 8.01
CA GLY A 20 -0.75 6.49 9.25
C GLY A 20 -0.44 5.43 10.29
N GLY A 21 -0.56 5.82 11.56
CA GLY A 21 -0.43 4.90 12.69
C GLY A 21 0.61 5.35 13.72
N GLN A 22 0.16 5.48 14.97
CA GLN A 22 1.05 5.83 16.10
C GLN A 22 1.96 4.65 16.42
N SER A 23 3.27 4.82 16.25
CA SER A 23 4.32 3.83 16.56
C SER A 23 4.49 3.60 18.07
N ARG A 24 3.42 3.25 18.78
CA ARG A 24 3.48 3.02 20.26
C ARG A 24 4.54 1.98 20.65
N ARG A 25 4.85 1.02 19.76
CA ARG A 25 5.82 -0.07 20.01
C ARG A 25 7.28 0.28 19.72
N PHE A 26 7.52 1.39 19.02
CA PHE A 26 8.87 1.90 18.70
C PHE A 26 9.35 3.00 19.64
N GLY A 27 8.71 3.19 20.80
CA GLY A 27 9.07 4.25 21.75
C GLY A 27 8.59 5.65 21.35
N GLY A 28 7.59 5.73 20.45
CA GLY A 28 7.05 6.99 19.92
C GLY A 28 7.72 7.45 18.63
N GLY A 29 7.09 8.41 17.94
CA GLY A 29 7.57 8.94 16.67
C GLY A 29 7.02 8.19 15.45
N ASP A 30 7.18 8.80 14.27
CA ASP A 30 6.68 8.26 13.02
C ASP A 30 7.60 7.16 12.49
N LYS A 31 7.06 5.94 12.41
CA LYS A 31 7.78 4.73 12.00
C LYS A 31 8.41 4.84 10.61
N PHE A 32 7.73 5.49 9.68
CA PHE A 32 8.17 5.68 8.31
C PHE A 32 9.44 6.56 8.19
N LEU A 33 9.80 7.30 9.25
CA LEU A 33 11.03 8.09 9.35
C LEU A 33 12.25 7.30 9.84
N LYS A 34 12.09 6.03 10.21
CA LYS A 34 13.24 5.18 10.55
C LYS A 34 14.07 4.94 9.29
N LYS A 35 15.38 4.72 9.50
CA LYS A 35 16.32 4.53 8.39
C LYS A 35 16.75 3.07 8.27
N LEU A 36 16.72 2.57 7.05
CA LEU A 36 17.31 1.33 6.62
C LEU A 36 18.50 1.67 5.70
N ASN A 37 19.72 1.30 6.06
CA ASN A 37 20.94 1.65 5.32
C ASN A 37 21.05 3.17 5.01
N GLY A 38 20.74 4.01 6.00
CA GLY A 38 20.84 5.48 5.87
C GLY A 38 19.68 6.17 5.16
N LYS A 39 18.75 5.44 4.50
CA LYS A 39 17.60 5.96 3.76
C LYS A 39 16.30 5.71 4.54
N LEU A 40 15.34 6.65 4.50
CA LEU A 40 14.06 6.50 5.20
C LEU A 40 13.26 5.30 4.67
N LEU A 41 12.52 4.60 5.55
CA LEU A 41 11.68 3.47 5.14
C LEU A 41 10.69 3.86 4.06
N ILE A 42 10.07 5.03 4.20
CA ILE A 42 9.12 5.52 3.20
C ILE A 42 9.78 5.76 1.83
N ASP A 43 11.05 6.20 1.79
CA ASP A 43 11.77 6.39 0.53
C ASP A 43 12.03 5.07 -0.18
N HIS A 44 12.32 4.00 0.57
CA HIS A 44 12.43 2.65 0.00
C HIS A 44 11.10 2.20 -0.62
N VAL A 45 9.98 2.44 0.07
CA VAL A 45 8.65 2.09 -0.46
C VAL A 45 8.34 2.91 -1.70
N VAL A 46 8.56 4.23 -1.67
CA VAL A 46 8.34 5.12 -2.82
C VAL A 46 9.11 4.62 -4.06
N ASP A 47 10.39 4.29 -3.91
CA ASP A 47 11.21 3.80 -5.04
C ASP A 47 10.66 2.51 -5.64
N ARG A 48 10.15 1.60 -4.78
CA ARG A 48 9.60 0.32 -5.23
C ARG A 48 8.28 0.46 -5.97
N VAL A 49 7.44 1.42 -5.59
CA VAL A 49 6.06 1.49 -6.09
C VAL A 49 5.83 2.58 -7.14
N ARG A 50 6.71 3.58 -7.22
CA ARG A 50 6.57 4.71 -8.16
C ARG A 50 6.48 4.29 -9.63
N SER A 51 7.28 3.30 -10.05
CA SER A 51 7.26 2.80 -11.43
C SER A 51 6.06 1.89 -11.72
N GLN A 52 5.36 1.43 -10.69
CA GLN A 52 4.24 0.49 -10.78
C GLN A 52 2.88 1.20 -10.86
N THR A 53 2.82 2.52 -10.72
CA THR A 53 1.58 3.30 -10.63
C THR A 53 1.64 4.52 -11.54
N GLY A 54 0.49 5.04 -11.94
CA GLY A 54 0.42 6.26 -12.77
C GLY A 54 0.79 7.50 -11.97
N ASP A 55 0.18 7.66 -10.81
CA ASP A 55 0.47 8.69 -9.82
C ASP A 55 0.60 8.03 -8.44
N LEU A 56 1.20 8.75 -7.49
CA LEU A 56 1.43 8.26 -6.14
C LEU A 56 1.08 9.36 -5.13
N ILE A 57 0.34 9.01 -4.08
CA ILE A 57 0.04 9.88 -2.95
C ILE A 57 0.45 9.21 -1.64
N ILE A 58 0.64 10.02 -0.60
CA ILE A 58 0.87 9.54 0.77
C ILE A 58 -0.37 9.89 1.60
N ASN A 59 -1.02 8.88 2.18
CA ASN A 59 -2.05 9.10 3.19
C ASN A 59 -1.39 9.18 4.56
N SER A 60 -1.52 10.32 5.20
CA SER A 60 -1.00 10.56 6.55
C SER A 60 -1.72 11.72 7.23
N ASN A 61 -1.90 11.59 8.56
CA ASN A 61 -2.35 12.68 9.43
C ASN A 61 -1.18 13.41 10.12
N SER A 62 0.06 13.01 9.83
CA SER A 62 1.27 13.67 10.33
C SER A 62 1.56 14.95 9.54
N ASP A 63 2.42 15.83 10.09
CA ASP A 63 2.81 17.08 9.43
C ASP A 63 3.44 16.79 8.05
N ALA A 64 2.94 17.48 7.02
CA ALA A 64 3.43 17.37 5.65
C ALA A 64 4.93 17.71 5.52
N VAL A 65 5.49 18.50 6.45
CA VAL A 65 6.92 18.80 6.52
C VAL A 65 7.79 17.55 6.61
N LEU A 66 7.28 16.47 7.21
CA LEU A 66 7.99 15.19 7.37
C LEU A 66 8.18 14.44 6.06
N PHE A 67 7.43 14.83 5.01
CA PHE A 67 7.43 14.17 3.69
C PHE A 67 8.05 15.02 2.56
N LYS A 68 8.82 16.06 2.91
CA LYS A 68 9.41 16.98 1.91
C LYS A 68 10.30 16.31 0.87
N THR A 69 10.99 15.23 1.26
CA THR A 69 11.90 14.51 0.35
C THR A 69 11.18 13.72 -0.72
N GLN A 70 9.92 13.33 -0.51
CA GLN A 70 9.17 12.50 -1.45
C GLN A 70 8.55 13.31 -2.59
N SER A 71 8.31 14.62 -2.39
CA SER A 71 7.64 15.51 -3.38
C SER A 71 6.30 14.91 -3.89
N LEU A 72 5.51 14.32 -2.99
CA LEU A 72 4.23 13.69 -3.27
C LEU A 72 3.10 14.43 -2.55
N PRO A 73 1.85 14.40 -3.07
CA PRO A 73 0.69 14.89 -2.35
C PRO A 73 0.50 14.14 -1.05
N ILE A 74 0.35 14.88 0.06
CA ILE A 74 0.01 14.33 1.39
C ILE A 74 -1.47 14.55 1.62
N VAL A 75 -2.19 13.47 1.87
CA VAL A 75 -3.65 13.47 2.00
C VAL A 75 -4.03 12.94 3.37
N PRO A 76 -4.59 13.77 4.26
CA PRO A 76 -5.07 13.32 5.57
C PRO A 76 -6.33 12.46 5.44
N ASP A 77 -6.62 11.66 6.46
CA ASP A 77 -7.82 10.82 6.47
C ASP A 77 -9.10 11.64 6.24
N SER A 78 -9.95 11.16 5.35
CA SER A 78 -11.22 11.80 5.01
C SER A 78 -12.30 11.61 6.07
N ILE A 79 -12.08 10.67 7.01
CA ILE A 79 -12.92 10.44 8.20
C ILE A 79 -12.03 10.58 9.44
N GLN A 80 -12.32 11.58 10.28
CA GLN A 80 -11.58 11.80 11.53
C GLN A 80 -11.94 10.76 12.60
N GLY A 81 -10.95 10.44 13.46
CA GLY A 81 -11.16 9.53 14.60
C GLY A 81 -11.17 8.05 14.26
N TYR A 82 -11.04 7.68 13.00
CA TYR A 82 -10.94 6.29 12.59
C TYR A 82 -9.48 5.84 12.52
N ALA A 83 -9.05 5.07 13.54
CA ALA A 83 -7.75 4.43 13.53
C ALA A 83 -7.82 3.13 12.73
N GLY A 84 -6.99 2.99 11.71
CA GLY A 84 -6.85 1.76 10.96
C GLY A 84 -6.70 1.95 9.44
N PRO A 85 -6.27 0.91 8.72
CA PRO A 85 -5.92 1.02 7.31
C PRO A 85 -7.12 1.34 6.40
N LEU A 86 -8.36 0.99 6.78
CA LEU A 86 -9.55 1.29 5.97
C LEU A 86 -9.78 2.79 5.79
N ALA A 87 -9.42 3.63 6.77
CA ALA A 87 -9.52 5.09 6.63
C ALA A 87 -8.61 5.60 5.50
N GLY A 88 -7.38 5.11 5.43
CA GLY A 88 -6.47 5.46 4.36
C GLY A 88 -6.88 4.90 3.00
N VAL A 89 -7.42 3.68 2.94
CA VAL A 89 -7.99 3.09 1.71
C VAL A 89 -9.13 3.96 1.19
N LEU A 90 -10.09 4.31 2.05
CA LEU A 90 -11.21 5.19 1.69
C LEU A 90 -10.72 6.56 1.20
N THR A 91 -9.78 7.16 1.93
CA THR A 91 -9.19 8.45 1.56
C THR A 91 -8.55 8.39 0.17
N GLY A 92 -7.81 7.33 -0.14
CA GLY A 92 -7.22 7.11 -1.46
C GLY A 92 -8.29 7.00 -2.56
N MET A 93 -9.35 6.22 -2.34
CA MET A 93 -10.46 6.09 -3.28
C MET A 93 -11.15 7.44 -3.55
N GLU A 94 -11.46 8.19 -2.51
CA GLU A 94 -12.13 9.48 -2.63
C GLU A 94 -11.25 10.55 -3.27
N TRP A 95 -9.94 10.51 -2.97
CA TRP A 95 -8.99 11.38 -3.65
C TRP A 95 -8.97 11.12 -5.17
N VAL A 96 -8.98 9.85 -5.57
CA VAL A 96 -9.02 9.45 -6.98
C VAL A 96 -10.32 9.90 -7.63
N LEU A 97 -11.47 9.64 -7.04
CA LEU A 97 -12.77 10.07 -7.58
C LEU A 97 -12.83 11.58 -7.82
N LYS A 98 -12.15 12.37 -6.98
CA LYS A 98 -12.09 13.84 -7.10
C LYS A 98 -11.07 14.34 -8.10
N ASN A 99 -9.87 13.74 -8.15
CA ASN A 99 -8.70 14.31 -8.83
C ASN A 99 -8.29 13.56 -10.09
N LYS A 100 -8.68 12.27 -10.23
CA LYS A 100 -8.31 11.35 -11.32
C LYS A 100 -9.49 10.44 -11.68
N PRO A 101 -10.67 10.99 -12.06
CA PRO A 101 -11.90 10.21 -12.25
C PRO A 101 -11.81 9.15 -13.37
N GLU A 102 -10.80 9.24 -14.23
CA GLU A 102 -10.48 8.23 -15.23
C GLU A 102 -9.83 6.97 -14.67
N SER A 103 -9.29 7.02 -13.44
CA SER A 103 -8.66 5.90 -12.78
C SER A 103 -9.69 5.06 -12.03
N GLN A 104 -9.71 3.76 -12.29
CA GLN A 104 -10.68 2.83 -11.69
C GLN A 104 -10.14 2.09 -10.47
N TRP A 105 -8.82 2.18 -10.22
CA TRP A 105 -8.12 1.40 -9.21
C TRP A 105 -7.18 2.25 -8.37
N ILE A 106 -7.12 1.93 -7.09
CA ILE A 106 -5.99 2.31 -6.24
C ILE A 106 -5.22 1.05 -5.84
N ALA A 107 -3.90 1.21 -5.66
CA ALA A 107 -3.06 0.21 -5.02
C ALA A 107 -2.53 0.79 -3.72
N THR A 108 -2.78 0.11 -2.59
CA THR A 108 -2.30 0.54 -1.28
C THR A 108 -1.02 -0.18 -0.89
N PHE A 109 -0.14 0.53 -0.17
CA PHE A 109 1.14 0.02 0.28
C PHE A 109 1.42 0.49 1.71
N PRO A 110 1.89 -0.38 2.61
CA PRO A 110 2.33 0.05 3.94
C PRO A 110 3.66 0.80 3.84
N SER A 111 3.80 1.89 4.60
CA SER A 111 5.02 2.73 4.61
C SER A 111 6.25 2.08 5.26
N ASP A 112 6.09 0.87 5.79
CA ASP A 112 7.08 0.12 6.57
C ASP A 112 7.48 -1.23 5.96
N ALA A 113 7.09 -1.49 4.68
CA ALA A 113 7.46 -2.67 3.91
C ALA A 113 8.42 -2.30 2.76
N PRO A 114 9.72 -2.19 3.00
CA PRO A 114 10.68 -1.64 2.02
C PRO A 114 11.00 -2.56 0.85
N PHE A 115 10.51 -3.81 0.84
CA PHE A 115 10.90 -4.84 -0.13
C PHE A 115 9.79 -5.23 -1.11
N ILE A 116 8.69 -4.49 -1.18
CA ILE A 116 7.55 -4.77 -2.09
C ILE A 116 8.03 -5.16 -3.49
N PRO A 117 7.52 -6.25 -4.10
CA PRO A 117 7.92 -6.70 -5.43
C PRO A 117 7.71 -5.62 -6.49
N LEU A 118 8.63 -5.51 -7.46
CA LEU A 118 8.56 -4.52 -8.53
C LEU A 118 7.46 -4.79 -9.56
N ASP A 119 6.84 -5.96 -9.52
CA ASP A 119 5.74 -6.39 -10.38
C ASP A 119 4.42 -6.61 -9.60
N CYS A 120 4.35 -6.08 -8.37
CA CYS A 120 3.23 -6.31 -7.46
C CYS A 120 1.90 -5.83 -8.06
N VAL A 121 1.84 -4.59 -8.52
CA VAL A 121 0.62 -4.01 -9.12
C VAL A 121 0.22 -4.73 -10.40
N LYS A 122 1.18 -5.02 -11.28
CA LYS A 122 0.92 -5.75 -12.52
C LYS A 122 0.28 -7.12 -12.25
N LYS A 123 0.84 -7.90 -11.33
CA LYS A 123 0.30 -9.21 -10.96
C LYS A 123 -1.11 -9.11 -10.39
N MET A 124 -1.34 -8.11 -9.53
CA MET A 124 -2.67 -7.88 -8.95
C MET A 124 -3.69 -7.46 -10.02
N GLN A 125 -3.32 -6.59 -10.99
CA GLN A 125 -4.22 -6.20 -12.09
C GLN A 125 -4.59 -7.39 -12.98
N LEU A 126 -3.62 -8.20 -13.39
CA LEU A 126 -3.87 -9.42 -14.19
C LEU A 126 -4.82 -10.38 -13.46
N ARG A 127 -4.69 -10.50 -12.15
CA ARG A 127 -5.60 -11.30 -11.32
C ARG A 127 -6.99 -10.69 -11.27
N ALA A 128 -7.09 -9.37 -11.10
CA ALA A 128 -8.36 -8.65 -11.07
C ALA A 128 -9.15 -8.85 -12.36
N GLU A 129 -8.49 -8.73 -13.51
CA GLU A 129 -9.10 -8.93 -14.82
C GLU A 129 -9.56 -10.37 -15.02
N LYS A 130 -8.67 -11.33 -14.73
CA LYS A 130 -8.94 -12.77 -14.91
C LYS A 130 -10.14 -13.25 -14.08
N GLU A 131 -10.25 -12.80 -12.83
CA GLU A 131 -11.26 -13.28 -11.88
C GLU A 131 -12.41 -12.28 -11.69
N LYS A 132 -12.41 -11.17 -12.43
CA LYS A 132 -13.39 -10.07 -12.32
C LYS A 132 -13.53 -9.63 -10.85
N ALA A 133 -12.39 -9.54 -10.14
CA ALA A 133 -12.36 -9.21 -8.74
C ALA A 133 -12.64 -7.71 -8.51
N ASP A 134 -13.21 -7.38 -7.36
CA ASP A 134 -13.37 -6.00 -6.89
C ASP A 134 -12.18 -5.56 -6.04
N ILE A 135 -11.53 -6.54 -5.39
CA ILE A 135 -10.36 -6.35 -4.54
C ILE A 135 -9.37 -7.47 -4.79
N VAL A 136 -8.07 -7.14 -4.87
CA VAL A 136 -7.01 -8.15 -4.95
C VAL A 136 -6.00 -7.92 -3.84
N CYS A 137 -5.83 -8.90 -2.96
CA CYS A 137 -4.89 -8.82 -1.84
C CYS A 137 -3.61 -9.61 -2.15
N ALA A 138 -2.46 -9.05 -1.81
CA ALA A 138 -1.20 -9.79 -1.84
C ALA A 138 -1.14 -10.80 -0.69
N ALA A 139 -0.48 -11.94 -0.93
CA ALA A 139 -0.15 -12.93 0.09
C ALA A 139 1.27 -13.47 -0.14
N SER A 140 1.91 -13.97 0.92
CA SER A 140 3.18 -14.69 0.87
C SER A 140 3.24 -15.73 1.99
N GLY A 141 3.74 -16.93 1.69
CA GLY A 141 3.83 -18.02 2.66
C GLY A 141 2.49 -18.37 3.33
N GLY A 142 1.38 -18.26 2.60
CA GLY A 142 0.02 -18.49 3.09
C GLY A 142 -0.56 -17.36 3.97
N ARG A 143 0.17 -16.26 4.17
CA ARG A 143 -0.28 -15.09 4.94
C ARG A 143 -0.75 -13.99 4.01
N LYS A 144 -1.96 -13.48 4.23
CA LYS A 144 -2.48 -12.29 3.53
C LYS A 144 -1.84 -11.01 4.05
N HIS A 145 -1.63 -10.05 3.13
CA HIS A 145 -1.13 -8.69 3.41
C HIS A 145 -2.19 -7.66 3.02
N PRO A 146 -3.29 -7.52 3.76
CA PRO A 146 -4.47 -6.78 3.32
C PRO A 146 -4.21 -5.27 3.14
N VAL A 147 -3.11 -4.74 3.68
CA VAL A 147 -2.69 -3.35 3.43
C VAL A 147 -1.96 -3.20 2.09
N CYS A 148 -1.41 -4.31 1.53
CA CYS A 148 -0.85 -4.34 0.20
C CYS A 148 -1.88 -4.97 -0.76
N ALA A 149 -2.72 -4.14 -1.37
CA ALA A 149 -3.85 -4.62 -2.15
C ALA A 149 -4.28 -3.62 -3.23
N LEU A 150 -4.97 -4.14 -4.24
CA LEU A 150 -5.60 -3.39 -5.32
C LEU A 150 -7.11 -3.29 -5.03
N TRP A 151 -7.70 -2.10 -5.18
CA TRP A 151 -9.08 -1.80 -4.81
C TRP A 151 -9.78 -1.03 -5.92
N ARG A 152 -11.01 -1.39 -6.24
CA ARG A 152 -11.84 -0.58 -7.13
C ARG A 152 -12.30 0.69 -6.44
N VAL A 153 -12.18 1.84 -7.11
CA VAL A 153 -12.55 3.14 -6.52
C VAL A 153 -14.05 3.33 -6.37
N ASP A 154 -14.87 2.62 -7.15
CA ASP A 154 -16.34 2.67 -7.05
C ASP A 154 -16.88 2.04 -5.75
N LEU A 155 -16.05 1.32 -4.99
CA LEU A 155 -16.36 0.84 -3.65
C LEU A 155 -16.31 1.93 -2.55
N ALA A 156 -15.85 3.14 -2.86
CA ALA A 156 -15.68 4.21 -1.87
C ALA A 156 -16.97 4.51 -1.08
N SER A 157 -18.12 4.59 -1.77
CA SER A 157 -19.40 4.88 -1.12
C SER A 157 -19.84 3.76 -0.17
N ASP A 158 -19.62 2.49 -0.56
CA ASP A 158 -19.91 1.34 0.30
C ASP A 158 -18.99 1.32 1.52
N LEU A 159 -17.67 1.50 1.33
CA LEU A 159 -16.72 1.55 2.43
C LEU A 159 -17.04 2.69 3.41
N ARG A 160 -17.38 3.89 2.91
CA ARG A 160 -17.76 5.01 3.76
C ARG A 160 -18.99 4.69 4.62
N LYS A 161 -20.02 4.09 4.01
CA LYS A 161 -21.23 3.67 4.74
C LYS A 161 -20.91 2.62 5.81
N ALA A 162 -20.13 1.59 5.45
CA ALA A 162 -19.72 0.56 6.40
C ALA A 162 -18.93 1.15 7.58
N MET A 163 -18.03 2.11 7.32
CA MET A 163 -17.26 2.75 8.39
C MET A 163 -18.12 3.63 9.30
N LEU A 164 -19.01 4.47 8.75
CA LEU A 164 -19.77 5.45 9.51
C LEU A 164 -21.00 4.84 10.21
N ASN A 165 -21.71 3.94 9.55
CA ASN A 165 -22.99 3.43 10.02
C ASN A 165 -22.87 2.08 10.77
N GLU A 166 -21.83 1.29 10.44
CA GLU A 166 -21.62 -0.04 11.01
C GLU A 166 -20.34 -0.12 11.85
N GLU A 167 -19.65 0.99 12.04
CA GLU A 167 -18.36 1.07 12.76
C GLU A 167 -17.31 0.08 12.25
N MET A 168 -17.34 -0.22 10.93
CA MET A 168 -16.42 -1.16 10.31
C MET A 168 -14.96 -0.69 10.44
N ARG A 169 -14.12 -1.49 11.08
CA ARG A 169 -12.69 -1.20 11.32
C ARG A 169 -11.77 -2.31 10.83
N LYS A 170 -12.31 -3.54 10.71
CA LYS A 170 -11.53 -4.71 10.32
C LYS A 170 -11.55 -4.88 8.81
N ILE A 171 -10.37 -4.76 8.20
CA ILE A 171 -10.20 -4.84 6.76
C ILE A 171 -10.70 -6.19 6.20
N ASP A 172 -10.38 -7.30 6.88
CA ASP A 172 -10.78 -8.64 6.45
C ASP A 172 -12.30 -8.84 6.46
N LEU A 173 -13.02 -8.24 7.41
CA LEU A 173 -14.47 -8.33 7.49
C LEU A 173 -15.16 -7.55 6.36
N TRP A 174 -14.60 -6.40 5.98
CA TRP A 174 -15.17 -5.62 4.89
C TRP A 174 -14.83 -6.24 3.53
N THR A 175 -13.58 -6.65 3.29
CA THR A 175 -13.18 -7.27 2.03
C THR A 175 -13.91 -8.58 1.74
N ALA A 176 -14.33 -9.33 2.79
CA ALA A 176 -15.11 -10.56 2.63
C ALA A 176 -16.52 -10.34 2.05
N ARG A 177 -17.00 -9.09 1.98
CA ARG A 177 -18.30 -8.73 1.37
C ARG A 177 -18.23 -8.55 -0.16
N HIS A 178 -17.02 -8.56 -0.72
CA HIS A 178 -16.74 -8.27 -2.12
C HIS A 178 -16.07 -9.46 -2.81
N ARG A 179 -15.96 -9.40 -4.13
CA ARG A 179 -15.20 -10.39 -4.91
C ARG A 179 -13.71 -10.18 -4.66
N LEU A 180 -13.22 -10.83 -3.59
CA LEU A 180 -11.83 -10.79 -3.17
C LEU A 180 -11.03 -11.89 -3.86
N SER A 181 -9.96 -11.52 -4.56
CA SER A 181 -8.96 -12.46 -5.08
C SER A 181 -7.63 -12.30 -4.35
N ILE A 182 -6.81 -13.33 -4.41
CA ILE A 182 -5.50 -13.37 -3.75
C ILE A 182 -4.43 -13.61 -4.80
N VAL A 183 -3.33 -12.86 -4.71
CA VAL A 183 -2.09 -13.13 -5.46
C VAL A 183 -1.04 -13.59 -4.46
N GLU A 184 -0.61 -14.84 -4.60
CA GLU A 184 0.48 -15.39 -3.82
C GLU A 184 1.82 -14.99 -4.45
N PHE A 185 2.71 -14.41 -3.63
CA PHE A 185 4.07 -14.06 -3.98
C PHE A 185 5.05 -15.01 -3.31
N PRO A 186 6.24 -15.24 -3.89
CA PRO A 186 7.28 -16.00 -3.22
C PRO A 186 7.65 -15.38 -1.87
N ASN A 187 7.96 -16.23 -0.89
CA ASN A 187 8.51 -15.82 0.40
C ASN A 187 9.98 -16.25 0.58
N GLU A 188 10.56 -16.83 -0.45
CA GLU A 188 11.97 -17.18 -0.56
C GLU A 188 12.68 -16.25 -1.53
N PRO A 189 13.91 -15.81 -1.25
CA PRO A 189 14.74 -16.11 -0.06
C PRO A 189 14.38 -15.29 1.18
N TYR A 190 13.39 -14.41 1.10
CA TYR A 190 12.83 -13.63 2.21
C TYR A 190 11.38 -13.20 1.86
N ASP A 191 10.60 -12.82 2.88
CA ASP A 191 9.25 -12.28 2.68
C ASP A 191 9.33 -10.85 2.11
N PHE A 192 8.88 -10.66 0.87
CA PHE A 192 8.83 -9.35 0.21
C PHE A 192 7.88 -8.35 0.87
N PHE A 193 6.97 -8.83 1.71
CA PHE A 193 6.03 -8.00 2.49
C PHE A 193 6.44 -7.88 3.95
N PHE A 194 7.74 -8.13 4.25
CA PHE A 194 8.28 -7.98 5.59
C PHE A 194 8.11 -6.55 6.10
N ASN A 195 7.35 -6.40 7.20
CA ASN A 195 7.09 -5.11 7.85
C ASN A 195 8.06 -4.89 9.01
N ILE A 196 8.68 -3.73 9.06
CA ILE A 196 9.57 -3.32 10.15
C ILE A 196 8.72 -2.74 11.28
N ASN A 197 8.35 -3.55 12.28
CA ASN A 197 7.43 -3.20 13.38
C ASN A 197 8.12 -2.98 14.72
N ARG A 198 9.33 -3.49 14.92
CA ARG A 198 10.11 -3.46 16.15
C ARG A 198 11.58 -3.15 15.83
N PRO A 199 12.39 -2.69 16.81
CA PRO A 199 13.81 -2.46 16.57
C PRO A 199 14.56 -3.64 15.95
N GLY A 200 14.37 -4.86 16.46
CA GLY A 200 15.00 -6.07 15.90
C GLY A 200 14.59 -6.41 14.46
N ASP A 201 13.45 -5.90 13.96
CA ASP A 201 13.05 -6.07 12.55
C ASP A 201 13.96 -5.26 11.62
N LEU A 202 14.57 -4.18 12.14
CA LEU A 202 15.50 -3.35 11.36
C LEU A 202 16.80 -4.10 11.05
N GLU A 203 17.38 -4.80 12.01
CA GLU A 203 18.57 -5.65 11.82
C GLU A 203 18.28 -6.72 10.75
N ARG A 204 17.11 -7.37 10.86
CA ARG A 204 16.69 -8.35 9.85
C ARG A 204 16.49 -7.72 8.47
N ALA A 205 15.95 -6.50 8.39
CA ALA A 205 15.80 -5.78 7.14
C ALA A 205 17.16 -5.40 6.54
N GLU A 206 18.16 -5.07 7.33
CA GLU A 206 19.52 -4.82 6.86
C GLU A 206 20.16 -6.06 6.25
N GLU A 207 19.98 -7.24 6.85
CA GLU A 207 20.41 -8.53 6.26
C GLU A 207 19.73 -8.78 4.90
N ILE A 208 18.41 -8.58 4.80
CA ILE A 208 17.67 -8.71 3.54
C ILE A 208 18.19 -7.72 2.49
N ALA A 209 18.45 -6.47 2.87
CA ALA A 209 18.96 -5.45 1.97
C ALA A 209 20.37 -5.80 1.44
N GLN A 210 21.24 -6.34 2.27
CA GLN A 210 22.57 -6.84 1.85
C GLN A 210 22.44 -7.99 0.83
N PHE A 211 21.53 -8.94 1.08
CA PHE A 211 21.28 -10.04 0.15
C PHE A 211 20.81 -9.53 -1.23
N ASN A 212 19.98 -8.46 -1.27
CA ASN A 212 19.56 -7.84 -2.53
C ASN A 212 20.67 -7.09 -3.26
N ALA A 213 21.62 -6.50 -2.53
CA ALA A 213 22.76 -5.79 -3.12
C ALA A 213 23.77 -6.73 -3.79
N ILE A 214 23.79 -8.02 -3.41
CA ILE A 214 24.72 -9.04 -3.93
C ILE A 214 24.17 -9.74 -5.19
N LYS A 215 22.85 -9.62 -5.45
CA LYS A 215 22.25 -10.14 -6.70
C LYS A 215 22.19 -9.06 -7.76
N PRO A 216 22.86 -9.26 -8.93
CA PRO A 216 22.80 -8.34 -10.07
C PRO A 216 21.40 -8.30 -10.69
#